data_f755da2894873273687f5e3a54e75f09
#
_entry.id   f755da2894873273687f5e3a54e75f09
#
_cell.length_a   1.000
_cell.length_b   1.000
_cell.length_c   1.000
_cell.angle_alpha   90.00
_cell.angle_beta   90.00
_cell.angle_gamma   90.00
#
_symmetry.space_group_name_H-M   'P 1'
#
loop_
_entity.id
_entity.type
_entity.pdbx_description
1 polymer ?
#
loop_
_entity_poly.entity_id
_entity_poly.type
_entity_poly.pdbx_seq_one_letter_code
_entity_poly.pdbx_strand_id
1 'polypeptide(L)'
;GMAFERDRIIRPFLNVSRETLLCFLQRRKQDYVTDSTNADTSYKRNFVRNRLLPLLREMNPSVEQTLVGDMRKLQSAEEAYEAVMASTFDAPARPTPTGYVFPVSMLRFRANFDAIGRRFGFTDDIVSLLSQPERCGERALFQSENFLAAYYRDHLEVSRRPAKYRPVSLADVVRATLPDGRTISVQWLPREALTEIPRRTDQVALDADKIVGDLMLRRPGNGERFTPFGLRGSKLVSDFLTNRHVSQIQRLWTAVVADSRGILWLVGHRPDQRGAISPDTKRVLLLKLEA
;
A
#
# COMPACT_ATOMS: atom_id res chain seq x y z
N GLY A 1 19.92 3.99 18.43
CA GLY A 1 20.16 3.87 19.89
C GLY A 1 18.88 3.43 20.62
N MET A 2 18.96 3.31 21.96
CA MET A 2 17.78 3.06 22.77
C MET A 2 17.00 4.37 22.95
N ALA A 3 15.68 4.35 22.65
CA ALA A 3 14.80 5.48 22.94
C ALA A 3 14.42 5.53 24.43
N PHE A 4 14.14 6.74 24.92
CA PHE A 4 13.65 6.96 26.29
C PHE A 4 12.34 6.21 26.52
N GLU A 5 11.46 6.25 25.55
CA GLU A 5 10.18 5.54 25.51
C GLU A 5 10.09 4.73 24.22
N ARG A 6 9.64 3.47 24.34
CA ARG A 6 9.34 2.61 23.21
C ARG A 6 8.20 1.66 23.58
N ASP A 7 7.09 1.76 22.87
CA ASP A 7 5.86 1.01 23.12
C ASP A 7 5.34 1.24 24.57
N ARG A 8 5.43 0.22 25.44
CA ARG A 8 5.05 0.30 26.86
C ARG A 8 6.24 0.39 27.82
N ILE A 9 7.44 0.60 27.30
CA ILE A 9 8.66 0.59 28.10
C ILE A 9 9.19 2.01 28.20
N ILE A 10 9.31 2.53 29.43
CA ILE A 10 9.94 3.81 29.77
C ILE A 10 11.29 3.53 30.44
N ARG A 11 12.34 4.28 30.06
CA ARG A 11 13.70 4.15 30.58
C ARG A 11 14.15 5.45 31.28
N PRO A 12 13.67 5.72 32.50
CA PRO A 12 13.89 7.02 33.16
C PRO A 12 15.36 7.34 33.44
N PHE A 13 16.22 6.32 33.56
CA PHE A 13 17.65 6.49 33.85
C PHE A 13 18.55 6.42 32.60
N LEU A 14 18.00 6.51 31.40
CA LEU A 14 18.78 6.39 30.17
C LEU A 14 19.88 7.45 30.05
N ASN A 15 19.62 8.64 30.58
CA ASN A 15 20.55 9.79 30.56
C ASN A 15 21.33 9.98 31.89
N VAL A 16 21.28 9.02 32.81
CA VAL A 16 21.95 9.09 34.12
C VAL A 16 23.12 8.10 34.13
N SER A 17 24.32 8.60 34.49
CA SER A 17 25.49 7.73 34.61
C SER A 17 25.34 6.77 35.79
N ARG A 18 26.02 5.60 35.70
CA ARG A 18 26.06 4.64 36.81
C ARG A 18 26.68 5.24 38.07
N GLU A 19 27.71 6.05 37.92
CA GLU A 19 28.37 6.76 39.04
C GLU A 19 27.38 7.67 39.74
N THR A 20 26.61 8.46 39.03
CA THR A 20 25.58 9.32 39.60
C THR A 20 24.57 8.52 40.43
N LEU A 21 24.14 7.35 39.91
CA LEU A 21 23.21 6.46 40.62
C LEU A 21 23.84 5.88 41.88
N LEU A 22 25.12 5.46 41.82
CA LEU A 22 25.83 4.94 42.97
C LEU A 22 26.02 5.99 44.05
N CYS A 23 26.42 7.21 43.67
CA CYS A 23 26.51 8.36 44.63
C CYS A 23 25.16 8.67 45.27
N PHE A 24 24.07 8.60 44.50
CA PHE A 24 22.70 8.77 45.05
C PHE A 24 22.36 7.72 46.08
N LEU A 25 22.61 6.42 45.78
CA LEU A 25 22.34 5.30 46.70
C LEU A 25 23.17 5.43 47.99
N GLN A 26 24.45 5.78 47.88
CA GLN A 26 25.32 6.03 49.04
C GLN A 26 24.77 7.14 49.94
N ARG A 27 24.37 8.29 49.38
CA ARG A 27 23.75 9.38 50.14
C ARG A 27 22.48 8.98 50.84
N ARG A 28 21.72 8.07 50.26
CA ARG A 28 20.49 7.51 50.81
C ARG A 28 20.73 6.34 51.78
N LYS A 29 21.99 5.89 51.91
CA LYS A 29 22.34 4.68 52.71
C LYS A 29 21.55 3.45 52.24
N GLN A 30 21.31 3.35 50.96
CA GLN A 30 20.54 2.27 50.32
C GLN A 30 21.49 1.22 49.77
N ASP A 31 21.35 0.00 50.26
CA ASP A 31 22.10 -1.16 49.73
C ASP A 31 21.62 -1.53 48.31
N TYR A 32 22.55 -2.06 47.54
CA TYR A 32 22.26 -2.59 46.20
C TYR A 32 23.07 -3.87 45.94
N VAL A 33 22.53 -4.71 45.08
CA VAL A 33 23.19 -5.96 44.68
C VAL A 33 23.93 -5.76 43.36
N THR A 34 25.14 -6.30 43.29
CA THR A 34 25.93 -6.32 42.06
C THR A 34 25.77 -7.72 41.44
N ASP A 35 25.24 -7.80 40.23
CA ASP A 35 25.16 -9.04 39.47
C ASP A 35 26.57 -9.44 39.00
N SER A 36 27.03 -10.64 39.38
CA SER A 36 28.34 -11.18 39.05
C SER A 36 28.53 -11.38 37.54
N THR A 37 27.45 -11.59 36.79
CA THR A 37 27.49 -11.73 35.32
C THR A 37 27.92 -10.45 34.58
N ASN A 38 27.92 -9.29 35.26
CA ASN A 38 28.40 -8.03 34.71
C ASN A 38 29.93 -8.03 34.40
N ALA A 39 30.67 -8.93 35.04
CA ALA A 39 32.12 -9.10 34.79
C ALA A 39 32.41 -9.99 33.56
N ASP A 40 31.45 -10.80 33.12
CA ASP A 40 31.61 -11.71 32.01
C ASP A 40 31.65 -10.97 30.67
N THR A 41 32.84 -10.94 30.06
CA THR A 41 33.10 -10.29 28.77
C THR A 41 32.69 -11.10 27.54
N SER A 42 32.16 -12.31 27.70
CA SER A 42 31.58 -13.09 26.60
C SER A 42 30.34 -12.38 26.00
N TYR A 43 29.65 -11.61 26.82
CA TYR A 43 28.55 -10.74 26.34
C TYR A 43 29.09 -9.45 25.71
N LYS A 44 28.69 -9.17 24.47
CA LYS A 44 29.11 -7.96 23.72
C LYS A 44 28.98 -6.66 24.52
N ARG A 45 27.89 -6.50 25.30
CA ARG A 45 27.65 -5.33 26.12
C ARG A 45 28.72 -5.17 27.22
N ASN A 46 29.06 -6.25 27.89
CA ASN A 46 30.08 -6.25 28.95
C ASN A 46 31.48 -6.07 28.36
N PHE A 47 31.77 -6.67 27.20
CA PHE A 47 33.01 -6.46 26.47
C PHE A 47 33.21 -4.99 26.14
N VAL A 48 32.20 -4.32 25.57
CA VAL A 48 32.27 -2.89 25.26
C VAL A 48 32.54 -2.07 26.54
N ARG A 49 31.81 -2.32 27.63
CA ARG A 49 31.91 -1.60 28.86
C ARG A 49 33.27 -1.83 29.57
N ASN A 50 33.70 -3.09 29.64
CA ASN A 50 34.82 -3.48 30.50
C ASN A 50 36.17 -3.51 29.76
N ARG A 51 36.16 -3.50 28.42
CA ARG A 51 37.37 -3.55 27.59
C ARG A 51 37.48 -2.39 26.61
N LEU A 52 36.48 -2.20 25.76
CA LEU A 52 36.57 -1.23 24.67
C LEU A 52 36.55 0.23 25.18
N LEU A 53 35.58 0.59 26.03
CA LEU A 53 35.49 1.96 26.57
C LEU A 53 36.71 2.36 27.35
N PRO A 54 37.32 1.56 28.27
CA PRO A 54 38.58 1.87 28.90
C PRO A 54 39.71 2.17 27.92
N LEU A 55 39.87 1.32 26.89
CA LEU A 55 40.87 1.51 25.85
C LEU A 55 40.66 2.82 25.07
N LEU A 56 39.41 3.16 24.72
CA LEU A 56 39.10 4.43 24.07
C LEU A 56 39.37 5.64 24.98
N ARG A 57 39.21 5.52 26.30
CA ARG A 57 39.54 6.57 27.26
C ARG A 57 41.04 6.84 27.33
N GLU A 58 41.90 5.83 27.15
CA GLU A 58 43.36 6.02 27.05
C GLU A 58 43.71 6.88 25.85
N MET A 59 43.00 6.76 24.73
CA MET A 59 43.21 7.56 23.53
C MET A 59 42.58 8.97 23.65
N ASN A 60 41.38 9.04 24.24
CA ASN A 60 40.64 10.27 24.45
C ASN A 60 39.89 10.23 25.79
N PRO A 61 40.35 10.89 26.83
CA PRO A 61 39.67 10.94 28.15
C PRO A 61 38.20 11.40 28.09
N SER A 62 37.86 12.21 27.07
CA SER A 62 36.49 12.72 26.86
C SER A 62 35.64 11.89 25.91
N VAL A 63 36.08 10.68 25.55
CA VAL A 63 35.42 9.87 24.49
C VAL A 63 33.93 9.63 24.75
N GLU A 64 33.52 9.40 25.98
CA GLU A 64 32.08 9.14 26.31
C GLU A 64 31.27 10.42 26.11
N GLN A 65 31.77 11.58 26.49
CA GLN A 65 31.11 12.87 26.26
C GLN A 65 30.98 13.16 24.76
N THR A 66 32.03 12.88 23.99
CA THR A 66 32.07 13.02 22.54
C THR A 66 31.01 12.09 21.91
N LEU A 67 31.00 10.79 22.26
CA LEU A 67 30.03 9.82 21.76
C LEU A 67 28.59 10.20 22.11
N VAL A 68 28.33 10.65 23.33
CA VAL A 68 27.00 11.14 23.72
C VAL A 68 26.59 12.37 22.91
N GLY A 69 27.53 13.29 22.69
CA GLY A 69 27.30 14.47 21.85
C GLY A 69 26.96 14.10 20.40
N ASP A 70 27.68 13.14 19.83
CA ASP A 70 27.43 12.70 18.46
C ASP A 70 26.11 11.90 18.33
N MET A 71 25.77 11.07 19.33
CA MET A 71 24.46 10.43 19.40
C MET A 71 23.30 11.44 19.41
N ARG A 72 23.44 12.54 20.16
CA ARG A 72 22.42 13.61 20.18
C ARG A 72 22.29 14.32 18.84
N LYS A 73 23.43 14.59 18.16
CA LYS A 73 23.39 15.17 16.81
C LYS A 73 22.71 14.24 15.81
N LEU A 74 23.01 12.94 15.85
CA LEU A 74 22.37 11.93 15.01
C LEU A 74 20.87 11.83 15.28
N GLN A 75 20.47 11.86 16.55
CA GLN A 75 19.05 11.86 16.93
C GLN A 75 18.32 13.10 16.40
N SER A 76 18.90 14.29 16.56
CA SER A 76 18.30 15.52 16.00
C SER A 76 18.21 15.49 14.46
N ALA A 77 19.22 14.90 13.80
CA ALA A 77 19.19 14.72 12.36
C ALA A 77 18.09 13.71 11.93
N GLU A 78 17.89 12.63 12.69
CA GLU A 78 16.82 11.65 12.47
C GLU A 78 15.43 12.31 12.65
N GLU A 79 15.22 13.07 13.72
CA GLU A 79 13.98 13.81 13.97
C GLU A 79 13.67 14.82 12.84
N ALA A 80 14.68 15.58 12.40
CA ALA A 80 14.55 16.50 11.28
C ALA A 80 14.24 15.76 9.97
N TYR A 81 14.89 14.62 9.72
CA TYR A 81 14.62 13.78 8.56
C TYR A 81 13.18 13.25 8.58
N GLU A 82 12.72 12.72 9.71
CA GLU A 82 11.35 12.21 9.85
C GLU A 82 10.30 13.31 9.65
N ALA A 83 10.52 14.51 10.21
CA ALA A 83 9.64 15.66 10.02
C ALA A 83 9.55 16.09 8.54
N VAL A 84 10.69 16.13 7.84
CA VAL A 84 10.75 16.42 6.40
C VAL A 84 10.02 15.32 5.63
N MET A 85 10.25 14.05 5.95
CA MET A 85 9.60 12.93 5.27
C MET A 85 8.09 12.94 5.47
N ALA A 86 7.60 13.21 6.68
CA ALA A 86 6.16 13.33 6.94
C ALA A 86 5.51 14.43 6.09
N SER A 87 6.16 15.58 5.92
CA SER A 87 5.62 16.69 5.16
C SER A 87 5.78 16.56 3.64
N THR A 88 6.88 15.99 3.18
CA THR A 88 7.23 15.95 1.74
C THR A 88 6.90 14.62 1.06
N PHE A 89 6.79 13.55 1.83
CA PHE A 89 6.56 12.22 1.31
C PHE A 89 5.18 11.66 1.69
N ASP A 90 4.83 11.62 2.99
CA ASP A 90 3.60 10.99 3.43
C ASP A 90 2.35 11.83 3.10
N ALA A 91 2.40 13.15 3.31
CA ALA A 91 1.24 14.01 3.09
C ALA A 91 0.77 14.07 1.62
N PRO A 92 1.67 14.14 0.60
CA PRO A 92 1.25 14.15 -0.79
C PRO A 92 0.98 12.76 -1.39
N ALA A 93 1.34 11.66 -0.70
CA ALA A 93 0.99 10.31 -1.14
C ALA A 93 -0.53 10.11 -1.12
N ARG A 94 -1.11 9.78 -2.28
CA ARG A 94 -2.55 9.56 -2.39
C ARG A 94 -2.88 8.09 -2.17
N PRO A 95 -3.68 7.76 -1.15
CA PRO A 95 -4.12 6.38 -0.95
C PRO A 95 -5.06 5.93 -2.07
N THR A 96 -4.99 4.66 -2.42
CA THR A 96 -5.91 3.97 -3.31
C THR A 96 -6.45 2.72 -2.60
N PRO A 97 -7.51 2.07 -3.08
CA PRO A 97 -7.99 0.84 -2.47
C PRO A 97 -6.94 -0.27 -2.35
N THR A 98 -5.91 -0.23 -3.20
CA THR A 98 -4.89 -1.28 -3.28
C THR A 98 -3.50 -0.84 -2.84
N GLY A 99 -3.27 0.46 -2.59
CA GLY A 99 -1.96 0.98 -2.23
C GLY A 99 -1.87 2.50 -2.26
N TYR A 100 -0.88 3.04 -2.97
CA TYR A 100 -0.59 4.48 -3.00
C TYR A 100 -0.16 4.96 -4.38
N VAL A 101 -0.40 6.24 -4.63
CA VAL A 101 0.10 6.97 -5.80
C VAL A 101 0.99 8.11 -5.31
N PHE A 102 2.21 8.15 -5.81
CA PHE A 102 3.22 9.16 -5.49
C PHE A 102 3.48 10.03 -6.73
N PRO A 103 3.16 11.33 -6.72
CA PRO A 103 3.54 12.22 -7.81
C PRO A 103 5.06 12.24 -8.01
N VAL A 104 5.54 12.16 -9.27
CA VAL A 104 6.99 12.18 -9.56
C VAL A 104 7.65 13.45 -9.03
N SER A 105 6.91 14.56 -9.00
CA SER A 105 7.41 15.82 -8.42
C SER A 105 7.85 15.74 -6.96
N MET A 106 7.35 14.75 -6.21
CA MET A 106 7.78 14.46 -4.83
C MET A 106 9.02 13.60 -4.76
N LEU A 107 9.26 12.76 -5.78
CA LEU A 107 10.32 11.78 -5.79
C LEU A 107 11.64 12.38 -6.28
N ARG A 108 12.02 13.55 -5.74
CA ARG A 108 13.21 14.29 -6.16
C ARG A 108 14.49 13.84 -5.46
N PHE A 109 14.37 13.27 -4.26
CA PHE A 109 15.50 12.92 -3.43
C PHE A 109 15.61 11.40 -3.30
N ARG A 110 16.82 10.88 -3.26
CA ARG A 110 17.08 9.46 -3.01
C ARG A 110 16.36 8.97 -1.75
N ALA A 111 16.28 9.80 -0.72
CA ALA A 111 15.61 9.51 0.55
C ALA A 111 14.13 9.09 0.36
N ASN A 112 13.41 9.67 -0.63
CA ASN A 112 12.03 9.32 -0.92
C ASN A 112 11.93 7.88 -1.46
N PHE A 113 12.86 7.49 -2.33
CA PHE A 113 12.92 6.12 -2.87
C PHE A 113 13.34 5.10 -1.81
N ASP A 114 14.28 5.46 -0.92
CA ASP A 114 14.68 4.63 0.21
C ASP A 114 13.51 4.43 1.20
N ALA A 115 12.66 5.44 1.38
CA ALA A 115 11.43 5.33 2.17
C ALA A 115 10.41 4.39 1.50
N ILE A 116 10.24 4.47 0.17
CA ILE A 116 9.43 3.51 -0.60
C ILE A 116 9.99 2.10 -0.43
N GLY A 117 11.30 1.92 -0.57
CA GLY A 117 11.95 0.63 -0.39
C GLY A 117 11.65 0.02 0.97
N ARG A 118 11.89 0.77 2.04
CA ARG A 118 11.63 0.33 3.43
C ARG A 118 10.15 0.05 3.69
N ARG A 119 9.25 0.92 3.25
CA ARG A 119 7.80 0.80 3.51
C ARG A 119 7.17 -0.38 2.78
N PHE A 120 7.61 -0.65 1.55
CA PHE A 120 6.98 -1.64 0.67
C PHE A 120 7.86 -2.87 0.39
N GLY A 121 9.03 -2.96 1.04
CA GLY A 121 9.91 -4.13 0.95
C GLY A 121 10.61 -4.28 -0.40
N PHE A 122 10.90 -3.19 -1.10
CA PHE A 122 11.72 -3.23 -2.30
C PHE A 122 13.20 -3.28 -1.93
N THR A 123 13.98 -4.09 -2.65
CA THR A 123 15.44 -4.19 -2.48
C THR A 123 16.15 -2.94 -2.98
N ASP A 124 17.39 -2.72 -2.52
CA ASP A 124 18.20 -1.56 -2.92
C ASP A 124 18.42 -1.47 -4.44
N ASP A 125 18.52 -2.61 -5.13
CA ASP A 125 18.62 -2.65 -6.59
C ASP A 125 17.35 -2.10 -7.25
N ILE A 126 16.18 -2.51 -6.76
CA ILE A 126 14.88 -2.00 -7.25
C ILE A 126 14.73 -0.51 -6.92
N VAL A 127 15.10 -0.10 -5.71
CA VAL A 127 15.09 1.30 -5.29
C VAL A 127 16.00 2.15 -6.19
N SER A 128 17.17 1.63 -6.55
CA SER A 128 18.09 2.28 -7.49
C SER A 128 17.49 2.44 -8.89
N LEU A 129 16.79 1.44 -9.39
CA LEU A 129 16.07 1.53 -10.67
C LEU A 129 14.92 2.52 -10.59
N LEU A 130 14.10 2.45 -9.54
CA LEU A 130 12.99 3.39 -9.32
C LEU A 130 13.46 4.86 -9.25
N SER A 131 14.68 5.12 -8.76
CA SER A 131 15.24 6.48 -8.72
C SER A 131 15.67 7.03 -10.08
N GLN A 132 15.57 6.24 -11.17
CA GLN A 132 15.96 6.60 -12.53
C GLN A 132 14.78 6.36 -13.49
N PRO A 133 13.69 7.14 -13.40
CA PRO A 133 12.46 6.91 -14.17
C PRO A 133 12.69 6.91 -15.68
N GLU A 134 13.68 7.65 -16.18
CA GLU A 134 14.08 7.68 -17.57
C GLU A 134 14.64 6.34 -18.09
N ARG A 135 15.14 5.49 -17.19
CA ARG A 135 15.62 4.13 -17.51
C ARG A 135 14.53 3.08 -17.35
N CYS A 136 13.44 3.44 -16.68
CA CYS A 136 12.29 2.58 -16.55
C CYS A 136 11.47 2.64 -17.83
N GLY A 137 11.42 1.57 -18.61
CA GLY A 137 10.52 1.50 -19.76
C GLY A 137 9.05 1.66 -19.31
N GLU A 138 8.19 2.17 -20.18
CA GLU A 138 6.75 2.41 -19.91
C GLU A 138 5.98 1.19 -19.36
N ARG A 139 6.55 -0.01 -19.50
CA ARG A 139 5.97 -1.28 -19.03
C ARG A 139 6.77 -1.95 -17.92
N ALA A 140 7.74 -1.24 -17.33
CA ALA A 140 8.50 -1.80 -16.21
C ALA A 140 7.59 -1.99 -14.99
N LEU A 141 7.59 -3.21 -14.47
CA LEU A 141 6.87 -3.57 -13.26
C LEU A 141 7.87 -4.10 -12.24
N PHE A 142 8.04 -3.36 -11.17
CA PHE A 142 8.89 -3.74 -10.05
C PHE A 142 8.08 -4.50 -9.02
N GLN A 143 8.70 -5.48 -8.37
CA GLN A 143 7.99 -6.31 -7.40
C GLN A 143 8.81 -6.57 -6.15
N SER A 144 8.13 -6.53 -5.01
CA SER A 144 8.60 -7.08 -3.74
C SER A 144 7.77 -8.29 -3.38
N GLU A 145 7.95 -8.85 -2.20
CA GLU A 145 7.15 -9.97 -1.71
C GLU A 145 5.65 -9.68 -1.76
N ASN A 146 5.24 -8.51 -1.30
CA ASN A 146 3.83 -8.16 -1.08
C ASN A 146 3.33 -7.02 -1.97
N PHE A 147 4.21 -6.31 -2.68
CA PHE A 147 3.85 -5.11 -3.44
C PHE A 147 4.39 -5.14 -4.87
N LEU A 148 3.75 -4.35 -5.70
CA LEU A 148 4.14 -4.02 -7.07
C LEU A 148 4.31 -2.50 -7.17
N ALA A 149 5.26 -2.05 -7.99
CA ALA A 149 5.41 -0.65 -8.33
C ALA A 149 5.60 -0.47 -9.84
N ALA A 150 5.02 0.58 -10.39
CA ALA A 150 5.20 0.96 -11.79
C ALA A 150 5.02 2.46 -11.97
N TYR A 151 5.79 3.03 -12.87
CA TYR A 151 5.54 4.39 -13.34
C TYR A 151 4.36 4.42 -14.30
N TYR A 152 3.55 5.43 -14.13
CA TYR A 152 2.49 5.76 -15.08
C TYR A 152 2.36 7.28 -15.21
N ARG A 153 2.68 7.82 -16.39
CA ARG A 153 2.72 9.26 -16.67
C ARG A 153 3.60 10.01 -15.65
N ASP A 154 3.00 10.87 -14.83
CA ASP A 154 3.63 11.77 -13.86
C ASP A 154 3.64 11.24 -12.42
N HIS A 155 3.39 9.94 -12.23
CA HIS A 155 3.35 9.34 -10.89
C HIS A 155 3.90 7.91 -10.86
N LEU A 156 4.34 7.51 -9.68
CA LEU A 156 4.67 6.14 -9.31
C LEU A 156 3.47 5.53 -8.58
N GLU A 157 2.93 4.46 -9.11
CA GLU A 157 1.91 3.65 -8.44
C GLU A 157 2.59 2.52 -7.66
N VAL A 158 2.20 2.35 -6.40
CA VAL A 158 2.59 1.21 -5.56
C VAL A 158 1.32 0.53 -5.08
N SER A 159 1.19 -0.76 -5.34
CA SER A 159 -0.01 -1.54 -5.02
C SER A 159 0.36 -2.87 -4.39
N ARG A 160 -0.50 -3.39 -3.53
CA ARG A 160 -0.41 -4.77 -3.07
C ARG A 160 -0.41 -5.72 -4.27
N ARG A 161 0.24 -6.86 -4.15
CA ARG A 161 0.14 -7.92 -5.15
C ARG A 161 -1.27 -8.50 -5.14
N PRO A 162 -1.90 -8.64 -6.31
CA PRO A 162 -3.24 -9.22 -6.37
C PRO A 162 -3.19 -10.70 -6.00
N ALA A 163 -3.97 -11.09 -4.99
CA ALA A 163 -4.20 -12.49 -4.65
C ALA A 163 -5.04 -13.19 -5.74
N LYS A 164 -5.08 -14.52 -5.69
CA LYS A 164 -6.02 -15.28 -6.52
C LYS A 164 -7.46 -14.87 -6.16
N TYR A 165 -8.18 -14.36 -7.13
CA TYR A 165 -9.59 -14.01 -6.97
C TYR A 165 -10.47 -15.14 -7.54
N ARG A 166 -11.32 -15.70 -6.70
CA ARG A 166 -12.30 -16.72 -7.13
C ARG A 166 -13.55 -16.03 -7.66
N PRO A 167 -14.10 -16.49 -8.77
CA PRO A 167 -15.40 -15.99 -9.25
C PRO A 167 -16.48 -16.09 -8.17
N VAL A 168 -17.31 -15.06 -8.07
CA VAL A 168 -18.42 -14.97 -7.10
C VAL A 168 -19.72 -14.94 -7.86
N SER A 169 -20.67 -15.85 -7.51
CA SER A 169 -22.02 -15.80 -8.05
C SER A 169 -22.78 -14.59 -7.51
N LEU A 170 -23.51 -13.91 -8.39
CA LEU A 170 -24.32 -12.74 -8.05
C LEU A 170 -25.84 -13.05 -8.00
N ALA A 171 -26.24 -14.32 -8.13
CA ALA A 171 -27.65 -14.70 -8.19
C ALA A 171 -28.41 -14.38 -6.89
N ASP A 172 -27.82 -14.75 -5.74
CA ASP A 172 -28.50 -14.71 -4.43
C ASP A 172 -27.79 -13.80 -3.42
N VAL A 173 -26.96 -12.86 -3.88
CA VAL A 173 -26.22 -11.96 -3.01
C VAL A 173 -26.69 -10.53 -3.17
N VAL A 174 -26.75 -9.79 -2.04
CA VAL A 174 -27.03 -8.35 -2.04
C VAL A 174 -25.75 -7.51 -2.14
N ARG A 175 -24.59 -8.12 -1.87
CA ARG A 175 -23.26 -7.51 -1.96
C ARG A 175 -22.20 -8.52 -2.37
N ALA A 176 -21.22 -8.08 -3.14
CA ALA A 176 -20.07 -8.88 -3.54
C ALA A 176 -18.79 -8.05 -3.49
N THR A 177 -17.69 -8.66 -3.02
CA THR A 177 -16.40 -7.98 -2.89
C THR A 177 -15.59 -8.13 -4.18
N LEU A 178 -15.04 -7.02 -4.65
CA LEU A 178 -14.15 -6.91 -5.81
C LEU A 178 -12.72 -7.39 -5.49
N PRO A 179 -11.91 -7.69 -6.51
CA PRO A 179 -10.50 -8.04 -6.31
C PRO A 179 -9.69 -7.00 -5.52
N ASP A 180 -10.03 -5.73 -5.63
CA ASP A 180 -9.36 -4.61 -4.95
C ASP A 180 -9.87 -4.34 -3.53
N GLY A 181 -10.87 -5.10 -3.08
CA GLY A 181 -11.47 -5.00 -1.74
C GLY A 181 -12.69 -4.08 -1.65
N ARG A 182 -13.00 -3.29 -2.70
CA ARG A 182 -14.25 -2.54 -2.76
C ARG A 182 -15.44 -3.49 -2.90
N THR A 183 -16.65 -2.97 -2.70
CA THR A 183 -17.87 -3.78 -2.74
C THR A 183 -18.80 -3.28 -3.85
N ILE A 184 -19.50 -4.20 -4.49
CA ILE A 184 -20.67 -3.87 -5.32
C ILE A 184 -21.94 -4.30 -4.60
N SER A 185 -22.95 -3.44 -4.58
CA SER A 185 -24.31 -3.82 -4.20
C SER A 185 -25.06 -4.39 -5.42
N VAL A 186 -25.91 -5.35 -5.17
CA VAL A 186 -26.67 -6.11 -6.18
C VAL A 186 -28.14 -6.01 -5.84
N GLN A 187 -28.94 -5.47 -6.75
CA GLN A 187 -30.40 -5.33 -6.56
C GLN A 187 -31.13 -5.79 -7.81
N TRP A 188 -32.09 -6.69 -7.63
CA TRP A 188 -33.01 -7.13 -8.66
C TRP A 188 -34.33 -6.38 -8.50
N LEU A 189 -34.73 -5.65 -9.51
CA LEU A 189 -35.89 -4.74 -9.46
C LEU A 189 -36.83 -5.00 -10.65
N PRO A 190 -38.16 -4.83 -10.48
CA PRO A 190 -39.04 -4.69 -11.63
C PRO A 190 -38.69 -3.39 -12.37
N ARG A 191 -38.95 -3.36 -13.68
CA ARG A 191 -38.59 -2.19 -14.53
C ARG A 191 -39.23 -0.88 -14.02
N GLU A 192 -40.46 -0.97 -13.52
CA GLU A 192 -41.20 0.20 -13.01
C GLU A 192 -40.55 0.82 -11.76
N ALA A 193 -39.81 0.05 -10.98
CA ALA A 193 -39.12 0.54 -9.80
C ALA A 193 -37.82 1.31 -10.15
N LEU A 194 -37.32 1.22 -11.38
CA LEU A 194 -36.17 1.97 -11.83
C LEU A 194 -36.64 3.37 -12.34
N THR A 195 -36.43 4.38 -11.55
CA THR A 195 -36.81 5.77 -11.88
C THR A 195 -35.96 6.39 -12.97
N GLU A 196 -34.64 6.11 -12.96
CA GLU A 196 -33.69 6.66 -13.94
C GLU A 196 -32.61 5.60 -14.27
N ILE A 197 -32.22 5.55 -15.55
CA ILE A 197 -31.07 4.70 -15.97
C ILE A 197 -29.78 5.42 -15.59
N PRO A 198 -28.90 4.78 -14.77
CA PRO A 198 -27.67 5.40 -14.34
C PRO A 198 -26.76 5.75 -15.52
N ARG A 199 -26.16 6.96 -15.48
CA ARG A 199 -25.18 7.41 -16.48
C ARG A 199 -23.74 7.43 -15.96
N ARG A 200 -23.56 7.13 -14.67
CA ARG A 200 -22.28 7.11 -13.99
C ARG A 200 -21.56 5.77 -14.24
N THR A 201 -20.23 5.79 -14.16
CA THR A 201 -19.42 4.59 -14.36
C THR A 201 -19.39 3.65 -13.15
N ASP A 202 -19.70 4.18 -11.96
CA ASP A 202 -19.78 3.45 -10.70
C ASP A 202 -21.13 2.76 -10.47
N GLN A 203 -22.07 2.92 -11.39
CA GLN A 203 -23.40 2.30 -11.32
C GLN A 203 -23.88 1.89 -12.71
N VAL A 204 -24.55 0.74 -12.79
CA VAL A 204 -25.13 0.24 -14.02
C VAL A 204 -26.48 -0.41 -13.76
N ALA A 205 -27.43 -0.20 -14.68
CA ALA A 205 -28.67 -0.95 -14.74
C ALA A 205 -28.65 -1.82 -16.02
N LEU A 206 -28.78 -3.11 -15.83
CA LEU A 206 -28.75 -4.11 -16.89
C LEU A 206 -30.13 -4.75 -17.08
N ASP A 207 -30.46 -5.08 -18.31
CA ASP A 207 -31.67 -5.87 -18.65
C ASP A 207 -31.48 -7.29 -18.11
N ALA A 208 -32.19 -7.60 -17.04
CA ALA A 208 -32.11 -8.90 -16.38
C ALA A 208 -32.74 -10.03 -17.22
N ASP A 209 -33.63 -9.69 -18.13
CA ASP A 209 -34.29 -10.68 -19.00
C ASP A 209 -33.35 -11.18 -20.11
N LYS A 210 -32.24 -10.48 -20.36
CA LYS A 210 -31.18 -10.86 -21.31
C LYS A 210 -30.04 -11.66 -20.71
N ILE A 211 -30.02 -11.83 -19.38
CA ILE A 211 -28.99 -12.61 -18.68
C ILE A 211 -29.21 -14.10 -18.96
N VAL A 212 -28.14 -14.82 -19.30
CA VAL A 212 -28.18 -16.23 -19.66
C VAL A 212 -27.23 -17.03 -18.75
N GLY A 213 -27.83 -17.99 -18.03
CA GLY A 213 -27.07 -18.86 -17.11
C GLY A 213 -26.54 -18.10 -15.88
N ASP A 214 -25.42 -18.55 -15.35
CA ASP A 214 -24.86 -18.03 -14.11
C ASP A 214 -24.29 -16.61 -14.28
N LEU A 215 -24.72 -15.70 -13.41
CA LEU A 215 -24.19 -14.36 -13.33
C LEU A 215 -23.02 -14.33 -12.34
N MET A 216 -21.84 -13.99 -12.82
CA MET A 216 -20.58 -14.07 -12.07
C MET A 216 -19.86 -12.74 -12.04
N LEU A 217 -19.32 -12.39 -10.86
CA LEU A 217 -18.29 -11.39 -10.71
C LEU A 217 -16.91 -12.08 -10.76
N ARG A 218 -16.09 -11.72 -11.73
CA ARG A 218 -14.77 -12.35 -11.94
C ARG A 218 -13.76 -11.39 -12.56
N ARG A 219 -12.52 -11.82 -12.67
CA ARG A 219 -11.54 -11.11 -13.53
C ARG A 219 -11.85 -11.37 -15.00
N PRO A 220 -11.53 -10.40 -15.89
CA PRO A 220 -11.62 -10.64 -17.32
C PRO A 220 -10.64 -11.75 -17.74
N GLY A 221 -11.05 -12.59 -18.68
CA GLY A 221 -10.20 -13.60 -19.30
C GLY A 221 -9.19 -12.98 -20.29
N ASN A 222 -8.12 -13.74 -20.60
CA ASN A 222 -7.17 -13.31 -21.63
C ASN A 222 -7.86 -13.25 -23.00
N GLY A 223 -7.68 -12.15 -23.74
CA GLY A 223 -8.28 -11.97 -25.04
C GLY A 223 -9.80 -11.75 -25.01
N GLU A 224 -10.40 -11.58 -23.86
CA GLU A 224 -11.84 -11.40 -23.72
C GLU A 224 -12.30 -10.08 -24.33
N ARG A 225 -13.45 -10.15 -25.00
CA ARG A 225 -14.03 -9.05 -25.76
C ARG A 225 -15.40 -8.69 -25.24
N PHE A 226 -15.81 -7.44 -25.46
CA PHE A 226 -17.15 -6.95 -25.22
C PHE A 226 -17.49 -5.82 -26.19
N THR A 227 -18.76 -5.49 -26.32
CA THR A 227 -19.23 -4.36 -27.13
C THR A 227 -19.62 -3.22 -26.18
N PRO A 228 -18.73 -2.23 -25.95
CA PRO A 228 -19.03 -1.16 -25.00
C PRO A 228 -20.27 -0.38 -25.42
N PHE A 229 -21.21 -0.18 -24.51
CA PHE A 229 -22.45 0.54 -24.78
C PHE A 229 -22.20 1.91 -25.43
N GLY A 230 -22.92 2.17 -26.54
CA GLY A 230 -22.80 3.40 -27.33
C GLY A 230 -21.58 3.44 -28.26
N LEU A 231 -20.82 2.34 -28.42
CA LEU A 231 -19.75 2.21 -29.41
C LEU A 231 -20.12 1.14 -30.45
N ARG A 232 -19.59 1.32 -31.67
CA ARG A 232 -19.75 0.31 -32.72
C ARG A 232 -18.65 -0.74 -32.61
N GLY A 233 -19.04 -2.00 -32.71
CA GLY A 233 -18.14 -3.14 -32.77
C GLY A 233 -17.56 -3.59 -31.44
N SER A 234 -17.06 -4.81 -31.44
CA SER A 234 -16.46 -5.48 -30.29
C SER A 234 -15.02 -5.02 -30.07
N LYS A 235 -14.60 -4.82 -28.83
CA LYS A 235 -13.25 -4.47 -28.42
C LYS A 235 -12.67 -5.46 -27.43
N LEU A 236 -11.37 -5.69 -27.50
CA LEU A 236 -10.65 -6.38 -26.43
C LEU A 236 -10.73 -5.52 -25.15
N VAL A 237 -10.89 -6.16 -23.99
CA VAL A 237 -10.85 -5.49 -22.69
C VAL A 237 -9.52 -4.76 -22.51
N SER A 238 -8.40 -5.38 -22.90
CA SER A 238 -7.06 -4.77 -22.88
C SER A 238 -6.99 -3.46 -23.67
N ASP A 239 -7.52 -3.46 -24.90
CA ASP A 239 -7.50 -2.27 -25.77
C ASP A 239 -8.42 -1.17 -25.24
N PHE A 240 -9.58 -1.56 -24.73
CA PHE A 240 -10.49 -0.61 -24.11
C PHE A 240 -9.84 0.09 -22.90
N LEU A 241 -9.16 -0.66 -22.02
CA LEU A 241 -8.46 -0.13 -20.87
C LEU A 241 -7.26 0.75 -21.29
N THR A 242 -6.56 0.38 -22.38
CA THR A 242 -5.48 1.21 -22.95
C THR A 242 -6.03 2.55 -23.41
N ASN A 243 -7.10 2.55 -24.18
CA ASN A 243 -7.75 3.77 -24.68
C ASN A 243 -8.35 4.64 -23.58
N ARG A 244 -8.63 4.04 -22.41
CA ARG A 244 -9.10 4.73 -21.21
C ARG A 244 -7.96 5.14 -20.28
N HIS A 245 -6.72 4.94 -20.70
CA HIS A 245 -5.55 5.29 -19.93
C HIS A 245 -5.52 4.65 -18.53
N VAL A 246 -5.96 3.41 -18.43
CA VAL A 246 -5.86 2.62 -17.19
C VAL A 246 -4.45 2.08 -17.09
N SER A 247 -3.76 2.36 -15.96
CA SER A 247 -2.38 1.91 -15.74
C SER A 247 -2.30 0.38 -15.67
N GLN A 248 -1.10 -0.17 -15.88
CA GLN A 248 -0.91 -1.62 -15.80
C GLN A 248 -1.20 -2.19 -14.40
N ILE A 249 -0.93 -1.41 -13.34
CA ILE A 249 -1.28 -1.81 -11.97
C ILE A 249 -2.80 -1.85 -11.78
N GLN A 250 -3.52 -0.81 -12.20
CA GLN A 250 -4.98 -0.76 -12.09
C GLN A 250 -5.66 -1.89 -12.89
N ARG A 251 -5.11 -2.28 -14.04
CA ARG A 251 -5.62 -3.43 -14.83
C ARG A 251 -5.57 -4.74 -14.06
N LEU A 252 -4.60 -4.94 -13.17
CA LEU A 252 -4.50 -6.14 -12.36
C LEU A 252 -5.68 -6.29 -11.38
N TRP A 253 -6.40 -5.21 -11.11
CA TRP A 253 -7.54 -5.18 -10.19
C TRP A 253 -8.89 -5.10 -10.91
N THR A 254 -8.87 -5.06 -12.24
CA THR A 254 -10.09 -4.99 -13.05
C THR A 254 -10.97 -6.22 -12.83
N ALA A 255 -12.26 -5.97 -12.67
CA ALA A 255 -13.30 -7.01 -12.57
C ALA A 255 -14.37 -6.81 -13.64
N VAL A 256 -15.06 -7.89 -13.97
CA VAL A 256 -16.22 -7.91 -14.87
C VAL A 256 -17.38 -8.62 -14.20
N VAL A 257 -18.58 -8.13 -14.46
CA VAL A 257 -19.80 -8.91 -14.28
C VAL A 257 -20.12 -9.55 -15.62
N ALA A 258 -20.25 -10.86 -15.63
CA ALA A 258 -20.44 -11.66 -16.84
C ALA A 258 -21.44 -12.78 -16.61
N ASP A 259 -22.10 -13.20 -17.68
CA ASP A 259 -22.94 -14.41 -17.73
C ASP A 259 -22.28 -15.48 -18.64
N SER A 260 -23.02 -16.52 -18.99
CA SER A 260 -22.53 -17.61 -19.85
C SER A 260 -22.17 -17.16 -21.27
N ARG A 261 -22.67 -16.03 -21.75
CA ARG A 261 -22.36 -15.45 -23.06
C ARG A 261 -21.17 -14.45 -23.05
N GLY A 262 -20.71 -14.04 -21.88
CA GLY A 262 -19.58 -13.11 -21.73
C GLY A 262 -19.89 -11.89 -20.87
N ILE A 263 -19.10 -10.85 -21.04
CA ILE A 263 -19.15 -9.64 -20.21
C ILE A 263 -20.48 -8.90 -20.40
N LEU A 264 -21.06 -8.46 -19.28
CA LEU A 264 -22.22 -7.56 -19.21
C LEU A 264 -21.81 -6.17 -18.70
N TRP A 265 -20.83 -6.09 -17.81
CA TRP A 265 -20.31 -4.85 -17.30
C TRP A 265 -18.81 -4.96 -16.97
N LEU A 266 -18.01 -4.08 -17.54
CA LEU A 266 -16.65 -3.83 -17.10
C LEU A 266 -16.74 -2.88 -15.90
N VAL A 267 -16.54 -3.41 -14.69
CA VAL A 267 -16.82 -2.71 -13.42
C VAL A 267 -16.06 -1.38 -13.33
N GLY A 268 -16.78 -0.33 -12.99
CA GLY A 268 -16.20 1.03 -12.93
C GLY A 268 -16.00 1.70 -14.29
N HIS A 269 -16.41 1.04 -15.38
CA HIS A 269 -16.27 1.55 -16.74
C HIS A 269 -17.62 1.53 -17.49
N ARG A 270 -17.76 0.72 -18.52
CA ARG A 270 -18.97 0.66 -19.36
C ARG A 270 -19.64 -0.71 -19.35
N PRO A 271 -20.98 -0.75 -19.42
CA PRO A 271 -21.67 -1.99 -19.71
C PRO A 271 -21.46 -2.43 -21.16
N ASP A 272 -21.73 -3.70 -21.43
CA ASP A 272 -21.87 -4.22 -22.78
C ASP A 272 -23.21 -3.80 -23.38
N GLN A 273 -23.23 -3.54 -24.69
CA GLN A 273 -24.43 -3.19 -25.44
C GLN A 273 -25.54 -4.23 -25.30
N ARG A 274 -25.19 -5.49 -25.14
CA ARG A 274 -26.11 -6.61 -24.98
C ARG A 274 -26.97 -6.49 -23.72
N GLY A 275 -26.41 -6.00 -22.62
CA GLY A 275 -27.11 -5.79 -21.37
C GLY A 275 -27.95 -4.51 -21.29
N ALA A 276 -28.04 -3.75 -22.37
CA ALA A 276 -28.77 -2.47 -22.36
C ALA A 276 -30.27 -2.69 -22.15
N ILE A 277 -30.86 -1.83 -21.33
CA ILE A 277 -32.31 -1.75 -21.08
C ILE A 277 -33.00 -1.32 -22.37
N SER A 278 -34.12 -1.95 -22.67
CA SER A 278 -34.99 -1.69 -23.80
C SER A 278 -36.43 -1.42 -23.32
N PRO A 279 -37.36 -0.96 -24.19
CA PRO A 279 -38.77 -0.82 -23.86
C PRO A 279 -39.42 -2.11 -23.37
N ASP A 280 -38.94 -3.27 -23.85
CA ASP A 280 -39.48 -4.61 -23.53
C ASP A 280 -38.92 -5.20 -22.23
N THR A 281 -37.92 -4.53 -21.58
CA THR A 281 -37.34 -5.00 -20.36
C THR A 281 -38.35 -5.01 -19.22
N LYS A 282 -38.53 -6.17 -18.57
CA LYS A 282 -39.45 -6.35 -17.43
C LYS A 282 -38.70 -6.28 -16.08
N ARG A 283 -37.48 -6.84 -16.02
CA ARG A 283 -36.67 -6.94 -14.82
C ARG A 283 -35.32 -6.26 -15.05
N VAL A 284 -34.81 -5.63 -14.03
CA VAL A 284 -33.56 -4.88 -14.06
C VAL A 284 -32.63 -5.39 -12.96
N LEU A 285 -31.38 -5.61 -13.32
CA LEU A 285 -30.28 -5.81 -12.39
C LEU A 285 -29.56 -4.47 -12.21
N LEU A 286 -29.69 -3.89 -11.02
CA LEU A 286 -29.00 -2.66 -10.63
C LEU A 286 -27.75 -3.03 -9.82
N LEU A 287 -26.59 -2.61 -10.31
CA LEU A 287 -25.29 -2.80 -9.66
C LEU A 287 -24.68 -1.45 -9.35
N LYS A 288 -24.18 -1.27 -8.12
CA LYS A 288 -23.54 -0.04 -7.68
C LYS A 288 -22.23 -0.35 -6.98
N LEU A 289 -21.15 0.30 -7.42
CA LEU A 289 -19.86 0.26 -6.77
C LEU A 289 -19.90 1.13 -5.52
N GLU A 290 -19.62 0.54 -4.37
CA GLU A 290 -19.49 1.21 -3.09
C GLU A 290 -18.01 1.49 -2.82
N ALA A 291 -17.73 2.67 -2.29
CA ALA A 291 -16.37 3.13 -1.98
C ALA A 291 -15.76 2.37 -0.78
#